data_b0b43f968259150a43861d752c61a5be
#
_entry.id   b0b43f968259150a43861d752c61a5be
#
_cell.length_a   1.000
_cell.length_b   1.000
_cell.length_c   1.000
_cell.angle_alpha   90.00
_cell.angle_beta   90.00
_cell.angle_gamma   90.00
#
_symmetry.space_group_name_H-M   'P 1'
#
loop_
_entity.id
_entity.type
_entity.pdbx_description
1 polymer ?
#
loop_
_entity_poly.entity_id
_entity_poly.type
_entity_poly.pdbx_seq_one_letter_code
_entity_poly.pdbx_strand_id
1 'polypeptide(L)'
;MRRCSAKDRRQAQRRGFCLLAVLVLTAGVLSLNHYVNTVVKPTLHELAEYEARSAAVQAMNRAVAAELTRSPALCDALFTQGSGLVSLDAAAAGAAQTQFVSAVQTEMDALPEICYAIPFGSLTNNSLLSGLGPGWLLSIRPKGYVQGEIRETTQSLSINTTRYNAVLQLSVTVNMILDGSTATLTVAADYPLASLLVCGDIPNAYASDLD
;
A
#
# COMPACT_ATOMS: atom_id res chain seq x y z
N MET A 1 -55.02 56.62 2.28
CA MET A 1 -53.56 56.55 2.10
C MET A 1 -52.90 56.25 3.43
N ARG A 2 -52.41 55.00 3.63
CA ARG A 2 -51.75 54.60 4.89
C ARG A 2 -50.28 55.06 4.87
N ARG A 3 -49.92 56.01 5.75
CA ARG A 3 -48.51 56.42 5.95
C ARG A 3 -47.77 55.27 6.60
N CYS A 4 -46.94 54.53 5.83
CA CYS A 4 -45.97 53.58 6.42
C CYS A 4 -45.05 54.33 7.37
N SER A 5 -45.05 53.92 8.62
CA SER A 5 -44.23 54.52 9.69
C SER A 5 -42.74 54.24 9.41
N ALA A 6 -41.88 55.23 9.64
CA ALA A 6 -40.43 55.11 9.49
C ALA A 6 -39.83 53.92 10.30
N LYS A 7 -40.56 53.46 11.32
CA LYS A 7 -40.25 52.31 12.16
C LYS A 7 -40.38 51.01 11.37
N ASP A 8 -41.43 50.87 10.53
CA ASP A 8 -41.65 49.66 9.75
C ASP A 8 -40.61 49.51 8.63
N ARG A 9 -40.14 50.61 8.03
CA ARG A 9 -39.04 50.56 7.02
C ARG A 9 -37.70 50.11 7.67
N ARG A 10 -37.38 50.58 8.86
CA ARG A 10 -36.15 50.18 9.55
C ARG A 10 -36.22 48.72 10.01
N GLN A 11 -37.37 48.22 10.36
CA GLN A 11 -37.58 46.84 10.76
C GLN A 11 -37.52 45.90 9.58
N ALA A 12 -38.07 46.30 8.39
CA ALA A 12 -37.97 45.59 7.14
C ALA A 12 -36.48 45.53 6.61
N GLN A 13 -35.75 46.66 6.72
CA GLN A 13 -34.33 46.70 6.40
C GLN A 13 -33.49 45.78 7.27
N ARG A 14 -33.72 45.78 8.58
CA ARG A 14 -33.03 44.87 9.50
C ARG A 14 -33.31 43.39 9.21
N ARG A 15 -34.57 43.04 8.88
CA ARG A 15 -34.92 41.67 8.48
C ARG A 15 -34.29 41.30 7.17
N GLY A 16 -34.26 42.19 6.16
CA GLY A 16 -33.57 41.97 4.89
C GLY A 16 -32.07 41.77 5.08
N PHE A 17 -31.40 42.56 5.94
CA PHE A 17 -30.00 42.43 6.27
C PHE A 17 -29.69 41.10 6.98
N CYS A 18 -30.54 40.67 7.94
CA CYS A 18 -30.38 39.39 8.62
C CYS A 18 -30.54 38.20 7.64
N LEU A 19 -31.52 38.27 6.75
CA LEU A 19 -31.70 37.22 5.71
C LEU A 19 -30.51 37.13 4.75
N LEU A 20 -29.98 38.29 4.35
CA LEU A 20 -28.80 38.34 3.49
C LEU A 20 -27.54 37.80 4.20
N ALA A 21 -27.35 38.17 5.48
CA ALA A 21 -26.27 37.64 6.30
C ALA A 21 -26.36 36.12 6.50
N VAL A 22 -27.55 35.58 6.73
CA VAL A 22 -27.77 34.11 6.80
C VAL A 22 -27.48 33.44 5.47
N LEU A 23 -27.91 34.05 4.37
CA LEU A 23 -27.68 33.50 3.03
C LEU A 23 -26.17 33.48 2.69
N VAL A 24 -25.43 34.53 3.00
CA VAL A 24 -23.97 34.58 2.81
C VAL A 24 -23.27 33.54 3.69
N LEU A 25 -23.72 33.41 4.95
CA LEU A 25 -23.11 32.42 5.86
C LEU A 25 -23.39 30.99 5.40
N THR A 26 -24.61 30.67 4.96
CA THR A 26 -24.94 29.35 4.41
C THR A 26 -24.18 29.06 3.12
N ALA A 27 -24.07 30.04 2.21
CA ALA A 27 -23.27 29.91 1.00
C ALA A 27 -21.78 29.67 1.33
N GLY A 28 -21.24 30.38 2.33
CA GLY A 28 -19.87 30.18 2.82
C GLY A 28 -19.64 28.78 3.38
N VAL A 29 -20.56 28.28 4.21
CA VAL A 29 -20.48 26.91 4.76
C VAL A 29 -20.57 25.85 3.68
N LEU A 30 -21.48 26.02 2.71
CA LEU A 30 -21.60 25.09 1.57
C LEU A 30 -20.35 25.10 0.68
N SER A 31 -19.79 26.27 0.41
CA SER A 31 -18.53 26.42 -0.34
C SER A 31 -17.36 25.76 0.38
N LEU A 32 -17.24 25.96 1.70
CA LEU A 32 -16.20 25.34 2.52
C LEU A 32 -16.35 23.82 2.54
N ASN A 33 -17.56 23.32 2.74
CA ASN A 33 -17.83 21.88 2.72
C ASN A 33 -17.53 21.26 1.33
N HIS A 34 -17.90 21.95 0.26
CA HIS A 34 -17.54 21.52 -1.09
C HIS A 34 -16.02 21.46 -1.27
N TYR A 35 -15.30 22.50 -0.86
CA TYR A 35 -13.85 22.57 -0.93
C TYR A 35 -13.18 21.45 -0.13
N VAL A 36 -13.61 21.19 1.10
CA VAL A 36 -13.09 20.09 1.93
C VAL A 36 -13.30 18.73 1.24
N ASN A 37 -14.47 18.49 0.68
CA ASN A 37 -14.77 17.20 0.05
C ASN A 37 -14.07 17.01 -1.29
N THR A 38 -13.82 18.09 -2.07
CA THR A 38 -13.24 17.97 -3.41
C THR A 38 -11.73 18.09 -3.47
N VAL A 39 -11.11 18.77 -2.50
CA VAL A 39 -9.67 19.04 -2.51
C VAL A 39 -8.97 18.40 -1.31
N VAL A 40 -9.47 18.67 -0.10
CA VAL A 40 -8.76 18.26 1.12
C VAL A 40 -8.81 16.75 1.32
N LYS A 41 -9.98 16.14 1.24
CA LYS A 41 -10.13 14.69 1.45
C LYS A 41 -9.34 13.83 0.47
N PRO A 42 -9.38 14.05 -0.86
CA PRO A 42 -8.58 13.24 -1.78
C PRO A 42 -7.08 13.40 -1.53
N THR A 43 -6.59 14.61 -1.27
CA THR A 43 -5.16 14.82 -0.99
C THR A 43 -4.71 14.10 0.28
N LEU A 44 -5.53 14.11 1.34
CA LEU A 44 -5.26 13.35 2.56
C LEU A 44 -5.28 11.84 2.31
N HIS A 45 -6.17 11.38 1.43
CA HIS A 45 -6.28 9.97 1.07
C HIS A 45 -5.04 9.47 0.32
N GLU A 46 -4.59 10.23 -0.68
CA GLU A 46 -3.38 9.92 -1.44
C GLU A 46 -2.13 9.86 -0.54
N LEU A 47 -2.00 10.83 0.38
CA LEU A 47 -0.88 10.83 1.32
C LEU A 47 -0.93 9.64 2.28
N ALA A 48 -2.10 9.32 2.82
CA ALA A 48 -2.28 8.18 3.70
C ALA A 48 -1.99 6.85 2.97
N GLU A 49 -2.42 6.72 1.71
CA GLU A 49 -2.13 5.56 0.89
C GLU A 49 -0.62 5.40 0.65
N TYR A 50 0.06 6.50 0.32
CA TYR A 50 1.51 6.49 0.12
C TYR A 50 2.26 6.04 1.38
N GLU A 51 1.91 6.59 2.53
CA GLU A 51 2.56 6.25 3.80
C GLU A 51 2.25 4.82 4.26
N ALA A 52 1.01 4.37 4.11
CA ALA A 52 0.64 3.00 4.42
C ALA A 52 1.35 2.00 3.50
N ARG A 53 1.47 2.32 2.21
CA ARG A 53 2.24 1.52 1.23
C ARG A 53 3.71 1.45 1.60
N SER A 54 4.32 2.59 1.92
CA SER A 54 5.71 2.68 2.34
C SER A 54 5.99 1.84 3.59
N ALA A 55 5.13 1.96 4.61
CA ALA A 55 5.23 1.20 5.85
C ALA A 55 5.08 -0.31 5.61
N ALA A 56 4.12 -0.74 4.78
CA ALA A 56 3.91 -2.14 4.43
C ALA A 56 5.12 -2.73 3.70
N VAL A 57 5.66 -2.03 2.70
CA VAL A 57 6.86 -2.49 1.96
C VAL A 57 8.07 -2.60 2.89
N GLN A 58 8.27 -1.63 3.78
CA GLN A 58 9.36 -1.68 4.74
C GLN A 58 9.22 -2.85 5.73
N ALA A 59 8.00 -3.12 6.21
CA ALA A 59 7.73 -4.26 7.08
C ALA A 59 8.00 -5.59 6.38
N MET A 60 7.50 -5.76 5.14
CA MET A 60 7.79 -6.95 4.33
C MET A 60 9.29 -7.15 4.13
N ASN A 61 10.02 -6.11 3.71
CA ASN A 61 11.46 -6.20 3.45
C ASN A 61 12.24 -6.55 4.72
N ARG A 62 11.90 -5.94 5.86
CA ARG A 62 12.56 -6.27 7.15
C ARG A 62 12.28 -7.69 7.59
N ALA A 63 11.03 -8.14 7.52
CA ALA A 63 10.66 -9.49 7.91
C ALA A 63 11.34 -10.54 7.04
N VAL A 64 11.31 -10.37 5.72
CA VAL A 64 11.94 -11.31 4.79
C VAL A 64 13.45 -11.34 4.98
N ALA A 65 14.11 -10.19 5.11
CA ALA A 65 15.56 -10.12 5.34
C ALA A 65 15.96 -10.76 6.67
N ALA A 66 15.19 -10.52 7.74
CA ALA A 66 15.44 -11.12 9.05
C ALA A 66 15.27 -12.65 9.01
N GLU A 67 14.25 -13.14 8.31
CA GLU A 67 13.98 -14.59 8.22
C GLU A 67 15.01 -15.31 7.35
N LEU A 68 15.43 -14.74 6.22
CA LEU A 68 16.51 -15.26 5.40
C LEU A 68 17.84 -15.36 6.19
N THR A 69 18.10 -14.38 7.06
CA THR A 69 19.30 -14.39 7.90
C THR A 69 19.21 -15.43 9.01
N ARG A 70 18.02 -15.62 9.59
CA ARG A 70 17.78 -16.56 10.70
C ARG A 70 17.83 -18.01 10.26
N SER A 71 17.28 -18.31 9.10
CA SER A 71 17.04 -19.66 8.62
C SER A 71 17.43 -19.84 7.14
N PRO A 72 18.72 -19.69 6.78
CA PRO A 72 19.16 -19.84 5.37
C PRO A 72 18.88 -21.25 4.82
N ALA A 73 18.90 -22.28 5.66
CA ALA A 73 18.62 -23.66 5.29
C ALA A 73 17.19 -23.87 4.70
N LEU A 74 16.25 -22.96 5.00
CA LEU A 74 14.91 -23.02 4.39
C LEU A 74 14.96 -22.88 2.86
N CYS A 75 15.83 -22.02 2.37
CA CYS A 75 15.98 -21.80 0.93
C CYS A 75 16.71 -22.96 0.25
N ASP A 76 17.68 -23.56 0.93
CA ASP A 76 18.46 -24.69 0.41
C ASP A 76 17.59 -25.96 0.28
N ALA A 77 16.58 -26.12 1.16
CA ALA A 77 15.69 -27.27 1.17
C ALA A 77 14.55 -27.20 0.13
N LEU A 78 14.39 -26.07 -0.55
CA LEU A 78 13.25 -25.87 -1.48
C LEU A 78 13.28 -26.79 -2.71
N PHE A 79 14.46 -27.18 -3.17
CA PHE A 79 14.60 -28.05 -4.34
C PHE A 79 15.16 -29.40 -3.95
N THR A 80 14.47 -30.45 -4.38
CA THR A 80 14.98 -31.82 -4.29
C THR A 80 15.49 -32.30 -5.63
N GLN A 81 16.66 -32.93 -5.62
CA GLN A 81 17.24 -33.56 -6.80
C GLN A 81 17.15 -35.09 -6.65
N GLY A 82 16.40 -35.73 -7.55
CA GLY A 82 16.30 -37.18 -7.59
C GLY A 82 16.28 -37.69 -9.03
N SER A 83 17.13 -38.70 -9.34
CA SER A 83 17.13 -39.39 -10.64
C SER A 83 17.20 -38.49 -11.88
N GLY A 84 17.93 -37.36 -11.81
CA GLY A 84 18.01 -36.40 -12.92
C GLY A 84 16.82 -35.43 -13.02
N LEU A 85 15.85 -35.53 -12.13
CA LEU A 85 14.71 -34.62 -12.04
C LEU A 85 14.94 -33.65 -10.85
N VAL A 86 14.63 -32.37 -11.11
CA VAL A 86 14.53 -31.33 -10.07
C VAL A 86 13.09 -31.00 -9.88
N SER A 87 12.65 -30.96 -8.65
CA SER A 87 11.30 -30.54 -8.29
C SER A 87 11.30 -29.69 -7.02
N LEU A 88 10.35 -28.78 -6.95
CA LEU A 88 10.07 -28.04 -5.71
C LEU A 88 9.52 -29.01 -4.67
N ASP A 89 10.12 -29.04 -3.48
CA ASP A 89 9.58 -29.80 -2.35
C ASP A 89 8.39 -29.04 -1.77
N ALA A 90 7.19 -29.57 -1.97
CA ALA A 90 5.95 -28.95 -1.53
C ALA A 90 5.86 -28.83 -0.01
N ALA A 91 6.45 -29.74 0.75
CA ALA A 91 6.45 -29.69 2.21
C ALA A 91 7.39 -28.61 2.73
N ALA A 92 8.61 -28.53 2.18
CA ALA A 92 9.58 -27.49 2.49
C ALA A 92 9.05 -26.10 2.06
N ALA A 93 8.46 -25.99 0.87
CA ALA A 93 7.84 -24.75 0.39
C ALA A 93 6.69 -24.30 1.29
N GLY A 94 5.79 -25.20 1.71
CA GLY A 94 4.71 -24.88 2.64
C GLY A 94 5.19 -24.43 4.01
N ALA A 95 6.24 -25.06 4.55
CA ALA A 95 6.84 -24.66 5.81
C ALA A 95 7.49 -23.26 5.69
N ALA A 96 8.29 -23.03 4.65
CA ALA A 96 8.92 -21.74 4.39
C ALA A 96 7.86 -20.64 4.19
N GLN A 97 6.84 -20.88 3.39
CA GLN A 97 5.72 -19.95 3.17
C GLN A 97 5.08 -19.54 4.49
N THR A 98 4.72 -20.50 5.34
CA THR A 98 4.09 -20.24 6.64
C THR A 98 4.99 -19.40 7.54
N GLN A 99 6.29 -19.67 7.53
CA GLN A 99 7.28 -18.96 8.35
C GLN A 99 7.43 -17.50 7.88
N PHE A 100 7.57 -17.26 6.56
CA PHE A 100 7.65 -15.90 6.02
C PHE A 100 6.37 -15.11 6.25
N VAL A 101 5.20 -15.70 6.01
CA VAL A 101 3.91 -15.05 6.23
C VAL A 101 3.74 -14.66 7.70
N SER A 102 4.09 -15.56 8.64
CA SER A 102 4.04 -15.28 10.07
C SER A 102 5.01 -14.18 10.48
N ALA A 103 6.23 -14.17 9.94
CA ALA A 103 7.21 -13.13 10.21
C ALA A 103 6.72 -11.75 9.72
N VAL A 104 6.19 -11.68 8.49
CA VAL A 104 5.65 -10.43 7.94
C VAL A 104 4.43 -9.97 8.72
N GLN A 105 3.52 -10.88 9.11
CA GLN A 105 2.37 -10.54 9.94
C GLN A 105 2.80 -9.95 11.28
N THR A 106 3.82 -10.53 11.92
CA THR A 106 4.36 -10.02 13.19
C THR A 106 4.92 -8.60 13.04
N GLU A 107 5.68 -8.32 11.98
CA GLU A 107 6.20 -6.99 11.69
C GLU A 107 5.08 -5.98 11.37
N MET A 108 4.04 -6.42 10.65
CA MET A 108 2.87 -5.59 10.36
C MET A 108 2.10 -5.22 11.64
N ASP A 109 1.92 -6.19 12.54
CA ASP A 109 1.20 -5.98 13.80
C ASP A 109 2.00 -5.09 14.77
N ALA A 110 3.33 -5.07 14.64
CA ALA A 110 4.24 -4.23 15.42
C ALA A 110 4.34 -2.78 14.89
N LEU A 111 3.75 -2.47 13.71
CA LEU A 111 3.79 -1.12 13.17
C LEU A 111 3.06 -0.14 14.11
N PRO A 112 3.72 0.97 14.48
CA PRO A 112 3.10 1.99 15.32
C PRO A 112 1.99 2.72 14.56
N GLU A 113 1.10 3.34 15.32
CA GLU A 113 0.17 4.33 14.76
C GLU A 113 0.96 5.52 14.24
N ILE A 114 0.76 5.86 12.99
CA ILE A 114 1.46 6.95 12.33
C ILE A 114 0.60 8.19 12.42
N CYS A 115 1.07 9.22 13.12
CA CYS A 115 0.37 10.49 13.29
C CYS A 115 1.10 11.59 12.53
N TYR A 116 0.41 12.22 11.58
CA TYR A 116 0.90 13.39 10.85
C TYR A 116 0.10 14.62 11.23
N ALA A 117 0.79 15.73 11.49
CA ALA A 117 0.20 17.05 11.58
C ALA A 117 0.38 17.78 10.25
N ILE A 118 -0.64 17.81 9.42
CA ILE A 118 -0.61 18.45 8.11
C ILE A 118 -1.13 19.88 8.25
N PRO A 119 -0.30 20.92 7.99
CA PRO A 119 -0.75 22.30 8.02
C PRO A 119 -1.88 22.53 7.00
N PHE A 120 -2.92 23.23 7.41
CA PHE A 120 -4.09 23.48 6.56
C PHE A 120 -3.71 24.15 5.22
N GLY A 121 -2.72 25.03 5.22
CA GLY A 121 -2.21 25.68 4.02
C GLY A 121 -1.64 24.72 2.99
N SER A 122 -1.07 23.59 3.41
CA SER A 122 -0.56 22.56 2.49
C SER A 122 -1.68 21.79 1.76
N LEU A 123 -2.90 21.82 2.30
CA LEU A 123 -4.08 21.20 1.70
C LEU A 123 -4.78 22.15 0.70
N THR A 124 -4.35 23.41 0.57
CA THR A 124 -5.01 24.41 -0.29
C THR A 124 -4.54 24.40 -1.74
N ASN A 125 -3.62 23.51 -2.11
CA ASN A 125 -3.00 23.47 -3.44
C ASN A 125 -2.37 24.82 -3.88
N ASN A 126 -2.07 25.69 -2.91
CA ASN A 126 -1.43 27.00 -3.15
C ASN A 126 -0.05 27.02 -2.49
N SER A 127 0.98 27.11 -3.29
CA SER A 127 2.37 27.10 -2.82
C SER A 127 2.71 28.22 -1.82
N LEU A 128 2.00 29.37 -1.89
CA LEU A 128 2.20 30.50 -0.97
C LEU A 128 1.63 30.23 0.43
N LEU A 129 0.66 29.36 0.55
CA LEU A 129 0.00 29.00 1.81
C LEU A 129 0.56 27.69 2.39
N SER A 130 1.41 26.99 1.66
CA SER A 130 1.99 25.73 2.09
C SER A 130 2.77 25.92 3.41
N GLY A 131 2.51 25.06 4.37
CA GLY A 131 3.11 25.13 5.71
C GLY A 131 2.47 26.11 6.68
N LEU A 132 1.45 26.90 6.26
CA LEU A 132 0.77 27.86 7.13
C LEU A 132 -0.54 27.26 7.70
N GLY A 133 -0.90 27.71 8.89
CA GLY A 133 -2.17 27.39 9.55
C GLY A 133 -2.08 26.27 10.57
N PRO A 134 -3.21 25.98 11.27
CA PRO A 134 -3.27 24.90 12.24
C PRO A 134 -3.06 23.55 11.57
N GLY A 135 -2.38 22.62 12.26
CA GLY A 135 -2.17 21.27 11.79
C GLY A 135 -3.45 20.43 11.88
N TRP A 136 -3.77 19.72 10.80
CA TRP A 136 -4.77 18.65 10.81
C TRP A 136 -4.08 17.37 11.23
N LEU A 137 -4.56 16.74 12.31
CA LEU A 137 -3.99 15.48 12.79
C LEU A 137 -4.57 14.32 11.96
N LEU A 138 -3.73 13.69 11.14
CA LEU A 138 -4.03 12.47 10.44
C LEU A 138 -3.42 11.30 11.22
N SER A 139 -4.26 10.38 11.68
CA SER A 139 -3.82 9.14 12.34
C SER A 139 -4.09 7.95 11.42
N ILE A 140 -3.04 7.23 11.07
CA ILE A 140 -3.09 6.05 10.23
C ILE A 140 -2.72 4.84 11.08
N ARG A 141 -3.64 3.88 11.19
CA ARG A 141 -3.36 2.57 11.81
C ARG A 141 -3.28 1.52 10.70
N PRO A 142 -2.08 1.16 10.27
CA PRO A 142 -1.90 0.12 9.27
C PRO A 142 -2.16 -1.24 9.93
N LYS A 143 -3.40 -1.71 9.86
CA LYS A 143 -3.77 -3.07 10.23
C LYS A 143 -4.21 -3.83 9.00
N GLY A 144 -3.69 -5.04 8.85
CA GLY A 144 -3.96 -5.82 7.67
C GLY A 144 -3.70 -7.30 7.86
N TYR A 145 -3.85 -8.03 6.79
CA TYR A 145 -3.52 -9.45 6.72
C TYR A 145 -2.52 -9.71 5.60
N VAL A 146 -1.71 -10.72 5.80
CA VAL A 146 -0.65 -11.12 4.89
C VAL A 146 -1.04 -12.42 4.22
N GLN A 147 -0.86 -12.48 2.91
CA GLN A 147 -0.95 -13.69 2.11
C GLN A 147 0.39 -13.92 1.43
N GLY A 148 0.80 -15.17 1.31
CA GLY A 148 2.02 -15.54 0.61
C GLY A 148 1.84 -16.82 -0.15
N GLU A 149 2.58 -16.96 -1.24
CA GLU A 149 2.64 -18.16 -2.06
C GLU A 149 4.06 -18.33 -2.60
N ILE A 150 4.60 -19.53 -2.51
CA ILE A 150 5.87 -19.86 -3.16
C ILE A 150 5.57 -20.49 -4.52
N ARG A 151 6.04 -19.85 -5.58
CA ARG A 151 5.88 -20.31 -6.95
C ARG A 151 7.21 -20.73 -7.55
N GLU A 152 7.17 -21.83 -8.26
CA GLU A 152 8.26 -22.26 -9.12
C GLU A 152 8.12 -21.60 -10.50
N THR A 153 9.25 -21.05 -10.99
CA THR A 153 9.35 -20.53 -12.35
C THR A 153 10.53 -21.20 -13.04
N THR A 154 10.26 -21.83 -14.16
CA THR A 154 11.28 -22.55 -14.96
C THR A 154 11.62 -21.72 -16.19
N GLN A 155 12.91 -21.51 -16.43
CA GLN A 155 13.42 -20.79 -17.59
C GLN A 155 14.47 -21.63 -18.32
N SER A 156 14.21 -21.97 -19.60
CA SER A 156 15.22 -22.58 -20.48
C SER A 156 16.19 -21.50 -20.97
N LEU A 157 17.46 -21.64 -20.65
CA LEU A 157 18.53 -20.71 -21.05
C LEU A 157 19.24 -21.16 -22.32
N SER A 158 19.35 -22.48 -22.54
CA SER A 158 19.92 -23.08 -23.73
C SER A 158 19.35 -24.50 -23.92
N ILE A 159 19.77 -25.20 -24.96
CA ILE A 159 19.30 -26.56 -25.26
C ILE A 159 19.48 -27.51 -24.06
N ASN A 160 20.54 -27.30 -23.27
CA ASN A 160 20.90 -28.20 -22.17
C ASN A 160 20.89 -27.53 -20.80
N THR A 161 20.42 -26.27 -20.69
CA THR A 161 20.52 -25.52 -19.45
C THR A 161 19.16 -24.98 -19.09
N THR A 162 18.66 -25.38 -17.93
CA THR A 162 17.40 -24.95 -17.39
C THR A 162 17.61 -24.33 -16.00
N ARG A 163 17.02 -23.17 -15.78
CA ARG A 163 17.01 -22.50 -14.48
C ARG A 163 15.65 -22.69 -13.81
N TYR A 164 15.69 -23.18 -12.60
CA TYR A 164 14.54 -23.27 -11.69
C TYR A 164 14.65 -22.15 -10.66
N ASN A 165 13.62 -21.34 -10.51
CA ASN A 165 13.57 -20.30 -9.51
C ASN A 165 12.37 -20.54 -8.59
N ALA A 166 12.59 -20.49 -7.28
CA ALA A 166 11.55 -20.39 -6.29
C ALA A 166 11.37 -18.94 -5.89
N VAL A 167 10.18 -18.40 -6.09
CA VAL A 167 9.84 -17.01 -5.81
C VAL A 167 8.72 -16.97 -4.79
N LEU A 168 8.93 -16.28 -3.68
CA LEU A 168 7.91 -15.99 -2.69
C LEU A 168 7.15 -14.74 -3.15
N GLN A 169 5.88 -14.90 -3.47
CA GLN A 169 4.96 -13.79 -3.73
C GLN A 169 4.25 -13.44 -2.43
N LEU A 170 4.48 -12.24 -1.92
CA LEU A 170 3.81 -11.72 -0.73
C LEU A 170 2.80 -10.65 -1.15
N SER A 171 1.64 -10.69 -0.54
CA SER A 171 0.58 -9.70 -0.68
C SER A 171 0.09 -9.29 0.70
N VAL A 172 0.18 -8.00 0.98
CA VAL A 172 -0.29 -7.42 2.23
C VAL A 172 -1.47 -6.51 1.93
N THR A 173 -2.60 -6.80 2.54
CA THR A 173 -3.79 -5.96 2.46
C THR A 173 -3.89 -5.13 3.72
N VAL A 174 -3.79 -3.81 3.59
CA VAL A 174 -3.84 -2.83 4.69
C VAL A 174 -5.17 -2.10 4.67
N ASN A 175 -5.83 -2.06 5.82
CA ASN A 175 -7.04 -1.26 6.03
C ASN A 175 -6.65 0.06 6.69
N MET A 176 -7.04 1.16 6.07
CA MET A 176 -6.83 2.51 6.58
C MET A 176 -8.18 3.08 7.00
N ILE A 177 -8.24 3.69 8.17
CA ILE A 177 -9.42 4.42 8.65
C ILE A 177 -9.10 5.90 8.56
N LEU A 178 -9.74 6.59 7.62
CA LEU A 178 -9.60 8.02 7.41
C LEU A 178 -10.97 8.68 7.58
N ASP A 179 -11.08 9.61 8.49
CA ASP A 179 -12.25 10.49 8.64
C ASP A 179 -13.60 9.73 8.62
N GLY A 180 -13.64 8.55 9.25
CA GLY A 180 -14.83 7.69 9.31
C GLY A 180 -15.08 6.85 8.05
N SER A 181 -14.24 6.95 7.02
CA SER A 181 -14.25 6.07 5.85
C SER A 181 -13.13 5.04 5.94
N THR A 182 -13.41 3.81 5.50
CA THR A 182 -12.43 2.73 5.44
C THR A 182 -11.93 2.61 4.00
N ALA A 183 -10.63 2.71 3.81
CA ALA A 183 -9.99 2.42 2.53
C ALA A 183 -9.10 1.19 2.67
N THR A 184 -9.05 0.38 1.63
CA THR A 184 -8.24 -0.83 1.58
C THR A 184 -7.16 -0.68 0.52
N LEU A 185 -5.92 -0.92 0.91
CA LEU A 185 -4.76 -0.90 0.03
C LEU A 185 -4.14 -2.29 -0.01
N THR A 186 -3.89 -2.82 -1.20
CA THR A 186 -3.12 -4.07 -1.37
C THR A 186 -1.75 -3.75 -1.96
N VAL A 187 -0.73 -4.27 -1.30
CA VAL A 187 0.68 -4.14 -1.71
C VAL A 187 1.22 -5.55 -1.95
N ALA A 188 1.77 -5.78 -3.13
CA ALA A 188 2.39 -7.06 -3.48
C ALA A 188 3.87 -6.86 -3.80
N ALA A 189 4.68 -7.87 -3.44
CA ALA A 189 6.10 -7.91 -3.74
C ALA A 189 6.56 -9.35 -3.93
N ASP A 190 7.51 -9.54 -4.84
CA ASP A 190 8.09 -10.84 -5.19
C ASP A 190 9.53 -10.91 -4.66
N TYR A 191 9.83 -11.99 -3.94
CA TYR A 191 11.14 -12.23 -3.34
C TYR A 191 11.73 -13.53 -3.89
N PRO A 192 12.84 -13.48 -4.65
CA PRO A 192 13.54 -14.69 -5.07
C PRO A 192 14.17 -15.37 -3.85
N LEU A 193 13.78 -16.61 -3.56
CA LEU A 193 14.29 -17.40 -2.43
C LEU A 193 15.45 -18.30 -2.83
N ALA A 194 15.29 -19.01 -3.95
CA ALA A 194 16.30 -19.95 -4.44
C ALA A 194 16.34 -20.00 -5.95
N SER A 195 17.52 -20.22 -6.52
CA SER A 195 17.71 -20.42 -7.94
C SER A 195 18.66 -21.59 -8.16
N LEU A 196 18.21 -22.58 -8.91
CA LEU A 196 18.99 -23.75 -9.25
C LEU A 196 19.20 -23.81 -10.76
N LEU A 197 20.45 -23.99 -11.20
CA LEU A 197 20.81 -24.18 -12.58
C LEU A 197 21.11 -25.66 -12.82
N VAL A 198 20.38 -26.24 -13.76
CA VAL A 198 20.58 -27.64 -14.17
C VAL A 198 21.14 -27.65 -15.58
N CYS A 199 22.30 -28.29 -15.74
CA CYS A 199 22.95 -28.52 -17.03
C CYS A 199 22.80 -29.98 -17.37
N GLY A 200 22.12 -30.29 -18.47
CA GLY A 200 22.04 -31.64 -19.02
C GLY A 200 23.22 -31.97 -19.94
N ASP A 201 23.38 -33.24 -20.25
CA ASP A 201 24.37 -33.69 -21.23
C ASP A 201 24.00 -33.22 -22.67
N ILE A 202 24.98 -32.92 -23.47
CA ILE A 202 24.76 -32.55 -24.87
C ILE A 202 24.32 -33.82 -25.64
N PRO A 203 23.16 -33.80 -26.31
CA PRO A 203 22.75 -34.93 -27.12
C PRO A 203 23.78 -35.21 -28.21
N ASN A 204 24.29 -36.44 -28.27
CA ASN A 204 25.30 -36.88 -29.24
C ASN A 204 24.87 -36.69 -30.72
N ALA A 205 23.56 -36.48 -30.97
CA ALA A 205 23.01 -36.25 -32.29
C ALA A 205 23.44 -34.93 -32.96
N TYR A 206 23.94 -33.96 -32.19
CA TYR A 206 24.43 -32.69 -32.74
C TYR A 206 25.94 -32.70 -33.06
N ALA A 207 26.66 -33.78 -32.70
CA ALA A 207 28.10 -33.90 -32.94
C ALA A 207 28.45 -34.67 -34.22
N SER A 208 27.46 -35.29 -34.88
CA SER A 208 27.70 -36.17 -36.02
C SER A 208 27.61 -35.53 -37.41
N ASP A 209 27.20 -34.25 -37.51
CA ASP A 209 27.02 -33.55 -38.79
C ASP A 209 28.13 -32.55 -39.14
N LEU A 210 29.31 -32.66 -38.52
CA LEU A 210 30.45 -31.76 -38.74
C LEU A 210 31.71 -32.49 -39.32
N ASP A 211 31.53 -33.63 -40.04
CA ASP A 211 32.60 -34.23 -40.87
C ASP A 211 32.31 -34.04 -42.35
#